data_c761cd7c2c25a42e59af6faad90ac243
#
_entry.id   c761cd7c2c25a42e59af6faad90ac243
#
_cell.length_a   1.000
_cell.length_b   1.000
_cell.length_c   1.000
_cell.angle_alpha   90.00
_cell.angle_beta   90.00
_cell.angle_gamma   90.00
#
_symmetry.space_group_name_H-M   'P 1'
#
loop_
_entity.id
_entity.type
_entity.pdbx_description
1 polymer ?
#
loop_
_entity_poly.entity_id
_entity_poly.type
_entity_poly.pdbx_seq_one_letter_code
_entity_poly.pdbx_strand_id
1 'polypeptide(L)'
;MNLQKKRYSCRNYQDRKVEKEKLEKVLDVARIAPTGGNRQPQRLIVIQEKEGINKLSKAANIYDAPLAILVCGDKDKVWTRPFDGKQLTDIDTSIVTDHMMLQATELGLASVWVCYFNPDIIREEFSLPDNLEPINILLMGYESKIPESPERHEKTRVPLSEIVSYETL
;
A
#
# COMPACT_ATOMS: atom_id res chain seq x y z
N MET A 1 13.70 -16.76 -6.52
CA MET A 1 13.30 -16.55 -5.09
C MET A 1 11.89 -15.96 -5.08
N ASN A 2 11.01 -16.45 -4.19
CA ASN A 2 9.63 -16.01 -4.08
C ASN A 2 9.56 -14.54 -3.62
N LEU A 3 8.83 -13.67 -4.33
CA LEU A 3 8.69 -12.24 -4.04
C LEU A 3 8.13 -12.00 -2.64
N GLN A 4 7.16 -12.80 -2.21
CA GLN A 4 6.54 -12.69 -0.90
C GLN A 4 7.55 -12.90 0.24
N LYS A 5 8.50 -13.84 0.10
CA LYS A 5 9.58 -14.03 1.07
C LYS A 5 10.60 -12.89 1.03
N LYS A 6 10.87 -12.33 -0.17
CA LYS A 6 11.83 -11.24 -0.36
C LYS A 6 11.31 -9.92 0.21
N ARG A 7 10.02 -9.62 0.01
CA ARG A 7 9.39 -8.39 0.47
C ARG A 7 9.47 -8.26 2.01
N TYR A 8 9.88 -7.09 2.47
CA TYR A 8 9.84 -6.75 3.91
C TYR A 8 9.40 -5.29 4.08
N SER A 9 9.02 -4.90 5.29
CA SER A 9 8.61 -3.53 5.62
C SER A 9 9.83 -2.66 5.87
N CYS A 10 10.30 -2.00 4.82
CA CYS A 10 11.45 -1.10 4.87
C CYS A 10 11.08 0.22 5.56
N ARG A 11 11.93 0.67 6.47
CA ARG A 11 11.77 1.94 7.22
C ARG A 11 13.05 2.79 7.19
N ASN A 12 13.88 2.59 6.17
CA ASN A 12 15.12 3.34 5.98
C ASN A 12 15.38 3.43 4.47
N TYR A 13 15.30 4.61 3.92
CA TYR A 13 15.44 4.85 2.49
C TYR A 13 16.68 5.69 2.16
N GLN A 14 17.18 5.52 0.95
CA GLN A 14 18.18 6.39 0.37
C GLN A 14 17.49 7.67 -0.12
N ASP A 15 18.21 8.80 -0.07
CA ASP A 15 17.81 10.03 -0.76
C ASP A 15 18.07 9.88 -2.27
N ARG A 16 17.25 9.04 -2.89
CA ARG A 16 17.32 8.73 -4.31
C ARG A 16 15.91 8.64 -4.88
N LYS A 17 15.62 9.42 -5.91
CA LYS A 17 14.35 9.38 -6.62
C LYS A 17 14.12 8.00 -7.27
N VAL A 18 12.88 7.57 -7.25
CA VAL A 18 12.43 6.38 -8.02
C VAL A 18 12.26 6.81 -9.48
N GLU A 19 12.76 6.00 -10.39
CA GLU A 19 12.67 6.24 -11.82
C GLU A 19 11.21 6.19 -12.29
N LYS A 20 10.86 7.08 -13.22
CA LYS A 20 9.50 7.21 -13.75
C LYS A 20 8.98 5.87 -14.32
N GLU A 21 9.81 5.15 -15.03
CA GLU A 21 9.45 3.86 -15.65
C GLU A 21 9.12 2.78 -14.61
N LYS A 22 9.76 2.82 -13.43
CA LYS A 22 9.43 1.92 -12.32
C LYS A 22 8.11 2.30 -11.67
N LEU A 23 7.91 3.59 -11.44
CA LEU A 23 6.65 4.11 -10.90
C LEU A 23 5.47 3.75 -11.82
N GLU A 24 5.61 3.95 -13.13
CA GLU A 24 4.56 3.62 -14.12
C GLU A 24 4.19 2.12 -14.06
N LYS A 25 5.17 1.22 -13.94
CA LYS A 25 4.91 -0.22 -13.77
C LYS A 25 4.17 -0.53 -12.46
N VAL A 26 4.51 0.14 -11.37
CA VAL A 26 3.79 0.00 -10.08
C VAL A 26 2.36 0.52 -10.20
N LEU A 27 2.12 1.61 -10.90
CA LEU A 27 0.77 2.15 -11.11
C LEU A 27 -0.06 1.28 -12.07
N ASP A 28 0.57 0.65 -13.06
CA ASP A 28 -0.13 -0.24 -14.00
C ASP A 28 -0.69 -1.48 -13.30
N VAL A 29 0.07 -2.10 -12.38
CA VAL A 29 -0.47 -3.25 -11.61
C VAL A 29 -1.60 -2.83 -10.67
N ALA A 30 -1.62 -1.60 -10.18
CA ALA A 30 -2.74 -1.07 -9.41
C ALA A 30 -4.02 -0.94 -10.27
N ARG A 31 -3.86 -0.60 -11.55
CA ARG A 31 -4.95 -0.50 -12.52
C ARG A 31 -5.56 -1.87 -12.86
N ILE A 32 -4.73 -2.91 -12.95
CA ILE A 32 -5.18 -4.27 -13.33
C ILE A 32 -5.54 -5.16 -12.14
N ALA A 33 -5.31 -4.71 -10.92
CA ALA A 33 -5.68 -5.45 -9.71
C ALA A 33 -7.19 -5.73 -9.66
N PRO A 34 -7.63 -6.93 -9.23
CA PRO A 34 -9.05 -7.26 -9.14
C PRO A 34 -9.74 -6.45 -8.05
N THR A 35 -11.01 -6.12 -8.29
CA THR A 35 -11.89 -5.43 -7.34
C THR A 35 -13.28 -6.03 -7.34
N GLY A 36 -14.03 -5.86 -6.27
CA GLY A 36 -15.40 -6.36 -6.13
C GLY A 36 -16.28 -5.90 -7.31
N GLY A 37 -16.87 -6.88 -8.04
CA GLY A 37 -17.67 -6.61 -9.22
C GLY A 37 -16.97 -5.77 -10.31
N ASN A 38 -15.64 -5.73 -10.32
CA ASN A 38 -14.82 -4.90 -11.21
C ASN A 38 -15.19 -3.39 -11.13
N ARG A 39 -15.55 -2.92 -9.94
CA ARG A 39 -15.98 -1.53 -9.71
C ARG A 39 -14.84 -0.51 -9.73
N GLN A 40 -13.60 -0.93 -9.51
CA GLN A 40 -12.39 -0.11 -9.59
C GLN A 40 -12.49 1.19 -8.76
N PRO A 41 -12.78 1.07 -7.43
CA PRO A 41 -13.00 2.22 -6.56
C PRO A 41 -11.70 2.92 -6.16
N GLN A 42 -10.52 2.32 -6.43
CA GLN A 42 -9.25 2.86 -6.01
C GLN A 42 -8.97 4.24 -6.64
N ARG A 43 -8.46 5.16 -5.82
CA ARG A 43 -7.92 6.45 -6.22
C ARG A 43 -6.54 6.59 -5.60
N LEU A 44 -5.55 6.89 -6.44
CA LEU A 44 -4.15 6.93 -6.05
C LEU A 44 -3.63 8.35 -6.18
N ILE A 45 -2.99 8.86 -5.12
CA ILE A 45 -2.27 10.13 -5.16
C ILE A 45 -0.79 9.82 -5.04
N VAL A 46 -0.04 10.10 -6.09
CA VAL A 46 1.43 9.95 -6.12
C VAL A 46 2.07 11.18 -5.51
N ILE A 47 2.91 10.98 -4.50
CA ILE A 47 3.53 12.04 -3.71
C ILE A 47 5.04 11.81 -3.77
N GLN A 48 5.77 12.69 -4.47
CA GLN A 48 7.23 12.61 -4.65
C GLN A 48 7.91 13.99 -4.62
N GLU A 49 7.12 15.07 -4.68
CA GLU A 49 7.66 16.41 -4.57
C GLU A 49 7.73 16.82 -3.11
N LYS A 50 8.74 17.63 -2.77
CA LYS A 50 9.04 18.05 -1.39
C LYS A 50 7.82 18.63 -0.66
N GLU A 51 7.01 19.42 -1.35
CA GLU A 51 5.79 19.99 -0.76
C GLU A 51 4.78 18.89 -0.35
N GLY A 52 4.51 17.94 -1.24
CA GLY A 52 3.60 16.82 -0.96
C GLY A 52 4.13 15.91 0.16
N ILE A 53 5.43 15.61 0.15
CA ILE A 53 6.11 14.86 1.21
C ILE A 53 5.97 15.57 2.56
N ASN A 54 6.16 16.90 2.60
CA ASN A 54 5.99 17.69 3.82
C ASN A 54 4.53 17.68 4.31
N LYS A 55 3.54 17.75 3.42
CA LYS A 55 2.13 17.59 3.77
C LYS A 55 1.86 16.23 4.39
N LEU A 56 2.34 15.16 3.74
CA LEU A 56 2.15 13.80 4.22
C LEU A 56 2.79 13.55 5.59
N SER A 57 3.98 14.11 5.83
CA SER A 57 4.70 13.95 7.10
C SER A 57 4.01 14.55 8.33
N LYS A 58 3.04 15.46 8.13
CA LYS A 58 2.18 15.97 9.21
C LYS A 58 1.20 14.91 9.71
N ALA A 59 0.80 13.99 8.83
CA ALA A 59 -0.20 12.96 9.11
C ALA A 59 0.41 11.62 9.53
N ALA A 60 1.62 11.29 9.06
CA ALA A 60 2.24 9.98 9.26
C ALA A 60 3.76 10.06 9.35
N ASN A 61 4.36 9.03 9.99
CA ASN A 61 5.81 8.83 9.86
C ASN A 61 6.10 8.21 8.48
N ILE A 62 6.84 8.94 7.66
CA ILE A 62 7.16 8.55 6.28
C ILE A 62 8.57 7.94 6.14
N TYR A 63 9.35 7.82 7.24
CA TYR A 63 10.68 7.18 7.27
C TYR A 63 11.66 7.73 6.22
N ASP A 64 11.54 9.00 5.85
CA ASP A 64 12.30 9.68 4.78
C ASP A 64 12.18 9.04 3.40
N ALA A 65 11.05 8.37 3.14
CA ALA A 65 10.78 7.76 1.84
C ALA A 65 10.66 8.83 0.74
N PRO A 66 11.36 8.67 -0.40
CA PRO A 66 11.34 9.64 -1.49
C PRO A 66 10.04 9.61 -2.31
N LEU A 67 9.24 8.57 -2.15
CA LEU A 67 8.00 8.35 -2.87
C LEU A 67 6.95 7.74 -1.95
N ALA A 68 5.76 8.29 -1.98
CA ALA A 68 4.57 7.71 -1.36
C ALA A 68 3.42 7.63 -2.36
N ILE A 69 2.60 6.61 -2.22
CA ILE A 69 1.29 6.53 -2.87
C ILE A 69 0.24 6.49 -1.76
N LEU A 70 -0.55 7.55 -1.67
CA LEU A 70 -1.74 7.57 -0.82
C LEU A 70 -2.86 6.83 -1.56
N VAL A 71 -3.36 5.76 -0.96
CA VAL A 71 -4.40 4.91 -1.52
C VAL A 71 -5.72 5.27 -0.88
N CYS A 72 -6.64 5.75 -1.69
CA CYS A 72 -8.01 6.08 -1.30
C CYS A 72 -9.01 5.16 -1.97
N GLY A 73 -10.15 4.94 -1.32
CA GLY A 73 -11.31 4.27 -1.88
C GLY A 73 -12.45 5.24 -2.14
N ASP A 74 -13.08 5.12 -3.31
CA ASP A 74 -14.25 5.90 -3.71
C ASP A 74 -15.53 5.18 -3.23
N LYS A 75 -16.15 5.70 -2.17
CA LYS A 75 -17.35 5.12 -1.54
C LYS A 75 -18.55 5.04 -2.48
N ASP A 76 -18.61 5.92 -3.49
CA ASP A 76 -19.71 5.94 -4.46
C ASP A 76 -19.57 4.85 -5.53
N LYS A 77 -18.35 4.31 -5.71
CA LYS A 77 -18.04 3.29 -6.72
C LYS A 77 -17.86 1.89 -6.18
N VAL A 78 -17.53 1.77 -4.89
CA VAL A 78 -17.24 0.48 -4.28
C VAL A 78 -18.43 -0.48 -4.38
N TRP A 79 -18.11 -1.76 -4.55
CA TRP A 79 -19.13 -2.81 -4.47
C TRP A 79 -19.61 -3.01 -3.03
N THR A 80 -20.92 -3.06 -2.87
CA THR A 80 -21.56 -3.28 -1.58
C THR A 80 -22.19 -4.66 -1.55
N ARG A 81 -21.88 -5.44 -0.54
CA ARG A 81 -22.43 -6.78 -0.36
C ARG A 81 -23.94 -6.68 -0.01
N PRO A 82 -24.84 -7.31 -0.80
CA PRO A 82 -26.28 -7.09 -0.64
C PRO A 82 -26.88 -7.71 0.62
N PHE A 83 -26.19 -8.67 1.25
CA PHE A 83 -26.71 -9.38 2.43
C PHE A 83 -26.62 -8.56 3.73
N ASP A 84 -25.62 -7.71 3.87
CA ASP A 84 -25.33 -6.98 5.10
C ASP A 84 -24.91 -5.52 4.88
N GLY A 85 -24.92 -5.06 3.64
CA GLY A 85 -24.55 -3.69 3.30
C GLY A 85 -23.06 -3.36 3.44
N LYS A 86 -22.19 -4.36 3.64
CA LYS A 86 -20.75 -4.12 3.78
C LYS A 86 -20.15 -3.63 2.48
N GLN A 87 -19.57 -2.44 2.51
CA GLN A 87 -18.73 -1.92 1.43
C GLN A 87 -17.35 -2.58 1.46
N LEU A 88 -16.80 -2.89 0.28
CA LEU A 88 -15.50 -3.56 0.14
C LEU A 88 -14.32 -2.59 -0.02
N THR A 89 -14.46 -1.35 0.44
CA THR A 89 -13.47 -0.28 0.24
C THR A 89 -12.07 -0.72 0.70
N ASP A 90 -11.96 -1.20 1.94
CA ASP A 90 -10.69 -1.65 2.50
C ASP A 90 -10.14 -2.88 1.78
N ILE A 91 -11.03 -3.81 1.38
CA ILE A 91 -10.63 -5.04 0.71
C ILE A 91 -10.04 -4.70 -0.66
N ASP A 92 -10.78 -3.97 -1.49
CA ASP A 92 -10.36 -3.62 -2.85
C ASP A 92 -9.05 -2.82 -2.85
N THR A 93 -8.96 -1.79 -1.99
CA THR A 93 -7.75 -0.97 -1.89
C THR A 93 -6.55 -1.73 -1.31
N SER A 94 -6.78 -2.69 -0.41
CA SER A 94 -5.74 -3.56 0.13
C SER A 94 -5.17 -4.49 -0.94
N ILE A 95 -6.01 -5.08 -1.79
CA ILE A 95 -5.58 -5.90 -2.92
C ILE A 95 -4.71 -5.05 -3.88
N VAL A 96 -5.16 -3.85 -4.22
CA VAL A 96 -4.41 -2.91 -5.06
C VAL A 96 -3.04 -2.59 -4.46
N THR A 97 -3.00 -2.32 -3.14
CA THR A 97 -1.75 -1.99 -2.44
C THR A 97 -0.79 -3.18 -2.40
N ASP A 98 -1.28 -4.40 -2.19
CA ASP A 98 -0.45 -5.62 -2.21
C ASP A 98 0.17 -5.85 -3.59
N HIS A 99 -0.59 -5.69 -4.67
CA HIS A 99 -0.07 -5.77 -6.04
C HIS A 99 1.05 -4.76 -6.28
N MET A 100 0.84 -3.49 -5.90
CA MET A 100 1.88 -2.46 -6.01
C MET A 100 3.13 -2.80 -5.20
N MET A 101 2.96 -3.29 -3.98
CA MET A 101 4.07 -3.65 -3.09
C MET A 101 4.90 -4.81 -3.63
N LEU A 102 4.26 -5.83 -4.19
CA LEU A 102 4.95 -6.96 -4.83
C LEU A 102 5.67 -6.52 -6.10
N GLN A 103 5.05 -5.68 -6.94
CA GLN A 103 5.68 -5.12 -8.13
C GLN A 103 6.88 -4.25 -7.78
N ALA A 104 6.79 -3.41 -6.74
CA ALA A 104 7.93 -2.65 -6.24
C ALA A 104 9.09 -3.56 -5.86
N THR A 105 8.81 -4.67 -5.16
CA THR A 105 9.82 -5.67 -4.79
C THR A 105 10.47 -6.33 -6.01
N GLU A 106 9.70 -6.66 -7.04
CA GLU A 106 10.22 -7.21 -8.30
C GLU A 106 11.17 -6.24 -9.00
N LEU A 107 10.84 -4.95 -8.99
CA LEU A 107 11.64 -3.88 -9.58
C LEU A 107 12.86 -3.48 -8.73
N GLY A 108 13.11 -4.15 -7.61
CA GLY A 108 14.21 -3.85 -6.69
C GLY A 108 13.99 -2.60 -5.85
N LEU A 109 12.74 -2.21 -5.64
CA LEU A 109 12.36 -1.17 -4.70
C LEU A 109 11.97 -1.79 -3.36
N ALA A 110 12.33 -1.13 -2.28
CA ALA A 110 11.85 -1.42 -0.95
C ALA A 110 10.55 -0.66 -0.68
N SER A 111 9.69 -1.22 0.17
CA SER A 111 8.41 -0.58 0.50
C SER A 111 7.97 -0.84 1.93
N VAL A 112 7.07 0.00 2.44
CA VAL A 112 6.31 -0.26 3.65
C VAL A 112 4.87 0.23 3.49
N TRP A 113 3.93 -0.59 3.90
CA TRP A 113 2.52 -0.28 3.99
C TRP A 113 2.23 0.36 5.34
N VAL A 114 1.71 1.58 5.36
CA VAL A 114 1.42 2.37 6.55
C VAL A 114 -0.10 2.56 6.67
N CYS A 115 -0.65 2.10 7.81
CA CYS A 115 -2.04 2.37 8.21
C CYS A 115 -2.10 3.31 9.43
N TYR A 116 -0.98 3.58 10.08
CA TYR A 116 -0.92 4.50 11.21
C TYR A 116 -0.68 5.92 10.72
N PHE A 117 -1.76 6.61 10.41
CA PHE A 117 -1.79 8.02 9.99
C PHE A 117 -3.05 8.71 10.51
N ASN A 118 -3.05 10.04 10.52
CA ASN A 118 -4.24 10.83 10.84
C ASN A 118 -5.05 11.13 9.57
N PRO A 119 -6.26 10.54 9.40
CA PRO A 119 -7.06 10.71 8.19
C PRO A 119 -7.60 12.13 8.01
N ASP A 120 -7.84 12.88 9.10
CA ASP A 120 -8.35 14.25 9.01
C ASP A 120 -7.29 15.19 8.43
N ILE A 121 -6.04 15.04 8.88
CA ILE A 121 -4.91 15.79 8.32
C ILE A 121 -4.71 15.45 6.84
N ILE A 122 -4.83 14.17 6.46
CA ILE A 122 -4.76 13.76 5.05
C ILE A 122 -5.85 14.44 4.23
N ARG A 123 -7.10 14.47 4.73
CA ARG A 123 -8.22 15.11 4.03
C ARG A 123 -7.97 16.60 3.80
N GLU A 124 -7.50 17.29 4.83
CA GLU A 124 -7.20 18.72 4.76
C GLU A 124 -6.05 19.02 3.79
N GLU A 125 -4.88 18.39 4.01
CA GLU A 125 -3.65 18.67 3.26
C GLU A 125 -3.72 18.31 1.77
N PHE A 126 -4.51 17.27 1.43
CA PHE A 126 -4.70 16.82 0.04
C PHE A 126 -6.07 17.18 -0.55
N SER A 127 -6.88 17.95 0.16
CA SER A 127 -8.22 18.43 -0.28
C SER A 127 -9.09 17.28 -0.79
N LEU A 128 -9.16 16.18 -0.02
CA LEU A 128 -9.93 15.00 -0.42
C LEU A 128 -11.43 15.31 -0.36
N PRO A 129 -12.20 15.02 -1.42
CA PRO A 129 -13.65 15.12 -1.37
C PRO A 129 -14.24 14.06 -0.44
N ASP A 130 -15.47 14.29 0.06
CA ASP A 130 -16.11 13.47 1.10
C ASP A 130 -16.31 11.99 0.71
N ASN A 131 -16.47 11.73 -0.59
CA ASN A 131 -16.62 10.37 -1.10
C ASN A 131 -15.30 9.59 -1.20
N LEU A 132 -14.14 10.25 -1.09
CA LEU A 132 -12.85 9.55 -1.04
C LEU A 132 -12.41 9.30 0.40
N GLU A 133 -12.19 8.05 0.72
CA GLU A 133 -11.68 7.61 2.02
C GLU A 133 -10.20 7.24 1.92
N PRO A 134 -9.30 7.89 2.69
CA PRO A 134 -7.90 7.48 2.73
C PRO A 134 -7.77 6.18 3.52
N ILE A 135 -7.24 5.12 2.90
CA ILE A 135 -7.19 3.77 3.48
C ILE A 135 -5.79 3.41 3.96
N ASN A 136 -4.80 3.68 3.13
CA ASN A 136 -3.40 3.40 3.49
C ASN A 136 -2.43 4.25 2.67
N ILE A 137 -1.16 4.20 3.08
CA ILE A 137 -0.05 4.84 2.39
C ILE A 137 0.98 3.77 2.05
N LEU A 138 1.36 3.64 0.79
CA LEU A 138 2.49 2.81 0.38
C LEU A 138 3.71 3.70 0.17
N LEU A 139 4.68 3.58 1.07
CA LEU A 139 5.98 4.25 0.95
C LEU A 139 6.93 3.38 0.13
N MET A 140 7.72 4.00 -0.74
CA MET A 140 8.64 3.29 -1.62
C MET A 140 9.93 4.07 -1.85
N GLY A 141 11.00 3.32 -2.15
CA GLY A 141 12.32 3.85 -2.47
C GLY A 141 13.37 2.76 -2.51
N TYR A 142 14.62 3.15 -2.49
CA TYR A 142 15.75 2.23 -2.35
C TYR A 142 16.12 2.12 -0.88
N GLU A 143 16.29 0.90 -0.38
CA GLU A 143 16.74 0.70 1.02
C GLU A 143 18.16 1.26 1.24
N SER A 144 18.36 1.90 2.40
CA SER A 144 19.67 2.41 2.81
C SER A 144 20.45 1.46 3.72
N LYS A 145 19.82 0.38 4.17
CA LYS A 145 20.39 -0.66 5.04
C LYS A 145 20.31 -2.03 4.38
N ILE A 146 21.02 -3.00 4.95
CA ILE A 146 20.94 -4.41 4.52
C ILE A 146 19.49 -4.91 4.64
N PRO A 147 18.91 -5.49 3.59
CA PRO A 147 17.57 -6.04 3.62
C PRO A 147 17.39 -7.12 4.68
N GLU A 148 16.17 -7.23 5.19
CA GLU A 148 15.80 -8.33 6.09
C GLU A 148 15.92 -9.70 5.39
N SER A 149 16.48 -10.70 6.09
CA SER A 149 16.61 -12.04 5.55
C SER A 149 15.24 -12.62 5.14
N PRO A 150 15.13 -13.22 3.95
CA PRO A 150 13.92 -13.95 3.55
C PRO A 150 13.58 -15.15 4.48
N GLU A 151 14.55 -15.66 5.22
CA GLU A 151 14.39 -16.80 6.15
C GLU A 151 13.80 -16.37 7.50
N ARG A 152 13.66 -15.05 7.76
CA ARG A 152 13.03 -14.53 9.00
C ARG A 152 11.65 -15.11 9.25
N HIS A 153 10.93 -15.47 8.19
CA HIS A 153 9.56 -15.98 8.27
C HIS A 153 9.48 -17.27 9.09
N GLU A 154 10.50 -18.13 9.04
CA GLU A 154 10.55 -19.37 9.80
C GLU A 154 10.56 -19.14 11.33
N LYS A 155 11.04 -17.94 11.75
CA LYS A 155 11.13 -17.57 13.17
C LYS A 155 10.03 -16.62 13.64
N THR A 156 9.37 -15.93 12.71
CA THR A 156 8.48 -14.80 13.05
C THR A 156 7.02 -15.01 12.68
N ARG A 157 6.72 -16.08 11.95
CA ARG A 157 5.34 -16.42 11.57
C ARG A 157 4.81 -17.54 12.43
N VAL A 158 3.52 -17.47 12.74
CA VAL A 158 2.82 -18.58 13.38
C VAL A 158 2.80 -19.80 12.45
N PRO A 159 2.80 -21.02 12.99
CA PRO A 159 2.70 -22.23 12.19
C PRO A 159 1.44 -22.26 11.32
N LEU A 160 1.54 -22.90 10.16
CA LEU A 160 0.39 -22.99 9.24
C LEU A 160 -0.83 -23.65 9.90
N SER A 161 -0.61 -24.61 10.79
CA SER A 161 -1.66 -25.29 11.55
C SER A 161 -2.49 -24.39 12.49
N GLU A 162 -1.98 -23.22 12.84
CA GLU A 162 -2.71 -22.25 13.66
C GLU A 162 -3.63 -21.33 12.84
N ILE A 163 -3.42 -21.25 11.53
CA ILE A 163 -4.17 -20.36 10.64
C ILE A 163 -5.00 -21.11 9.60
N VAL A 164 -4.89 -22.43 9.54
CA VAL A 164 -5.63 -23.26 8.58
C VAL A 164 -6.41 -24.33 9.33
N SER A 165 -7.70 -24.37 9.08
CA SER A 165 -8.59 -25.49 9.44
C SER A 165 -9.22 -26.04 8.18
N TYR A 166 -9.57 -27.31 8.19
CA TYR A 166 -10.23 -27.99 7.07
C TYR A 166 -11.70 -28.21 7.40
N GLU A 167 -12.57 -27.77 6.50
CA GLU A 167 -14.04 -27.84 6.54
C GLU A 167 -14.65 -26.97 7.66
N THR A 168 -14.19 -27.08 8.89
CA THR A 168 -14.70 -26.36 10.07
C THR A 168 -13.55 -25.84 10.94
N LEU A 169 -13.82 -24.83 11.79
CA LEU A 169 -12.95 -24.37 12.85
C LEU A 169 -13.01 -25.30 14.06
#